data_bac14a4d9067549d476b27ab32f9c21e
#
_entry.id   bac14a4d9067549d476b27ab32f9c21e
#
_cell.length_a   1.000
_cell.length_b   1.000
_cell.length_c   1.000
_cell.angle_alpha   90.00
_cell.angle_beta   90.00
_cell.angle_gamma   90.00
#
_symmetry.space_group_name_H-M   'P 1'
#
loop_
_entity.id
_entity.type
_entity.pdbx_description
1 polymer ?
#
loop_
_entity_poly.entity_id
_entity_poly.type
_entity_poly.pdbx_seq_one_letter_code
_entity_poly.pdbx_strand_id
1 'polypeptide(L)'
;MAPDVEAAKKFLKDAGWTVQNGNLCKDGKEYPLQLTIRNDNPVEMATMPIVVSQWKDNLGINVKFTPLPKEVFDPAQAMGEYDMSLWTTNAAGGAFNAYTMYMQTKNYKLGDKKADGNYGRWKCSKEADEAIANLPKVPQDDIKEITRRRQILQQAVYDDAPYIPVQNSGTGGM
;
A
#
# COMPACT_ATOMS: atom_id res chain seq x y z
N MET A 1 -17.12 -3.32 -9.34
CA MET A 1 -16.28 -4.00 -10.34
C MET A 1 -15.96 -5.36 -9.77
N ALA A 2 -16.18 -6.45 -10.51
CA ALA A 2 -15.82 -7.78 -10.04
C ALA A 2 -14.28 -7.94 -10.10
N PRO A 3 -13.67 -8.72 -9.18
CA PRO A 3 -12.23 -8.99 -9.22
C PRO A 3 -11.89 -9.77 -10.50
N ASP A 4 -10.83 -9.38 -11.17
CA ASP A 4 -10.28 -10.12 -12.32
C ASP A 4 -9.28 -11.17 -11.82
N VAL A 5 -9.80 -12.34 -11.51
CA VAL A 5 -9.03 -13.46 -10.95
C VAL A 5 -8.01 -13.99 -11.95
N GLU A 6 -8.34 -14.04 -13.24
CA GLU A 6 -7.44 -14.56 -14.26
C GLU A 6 -6.29 -13.60 -14.53
N ALA A 7 -6.54 -12.29 -14.53
CA ALA A 7 -5.47 -11.30 -14.58
C ALA A 7 -4.54 -11.41 -13.37
N ALA A 8 -5.09 -11.58 -12.16
CA ALA A 8 -4.29 -11.75 -10.94
C ALA A 8 -3.38 -12.98 -11.02
N LYS A 9 -3.92 -14.13 -11.45
CA LYS A 9 -3.13 -15.36 -11.66
C LYS A 9 -2.03 -15.17 -12.73
N LYS A 10 -2.37 -14.45 -13.80
CA LYS A 10 -1.41 -14.13 -14.85
C LYS A 10 -0.27 -13.28 -14.31
N PHE A 11 -0.54 -12.21 -13.54
CA PHE A 11 0.50 -11.39 -12.93
C PHE A 11 1.41 -12.19 -12.00
N LEU A 12 0.87 -13.05 -11.16
CA LEU A 12 1.68 -13.93 -10.30
C LEU A 12 2.62 -14.81 -11.16
N LYS A 13 2.08 -15.45 -12.20
CA LYS A 13 2.85 -16.31 -13.11
C LYS A 13 3.94 -15.54 -13.85
N ASP A 14 3.61 -14.38 -14.43
CA ASP A 14 4.55 -13.53 -15.19
C ASP A 14 5.69 -13.02 -14.29
N ALA A 15 5.40 -12.79 -12.99
CA ALA A 15 6.40 -12.43 -11.99
C ALA A 15 7.19 -13.64 -11.42
N GLY A 16 6.92 -14.87 -11.91
CA GLY A 16 7.60 -16.09 -11.49
C GLY A 16 7.10 -16.66 -10.16
N TRP A 17 5.92 -16.23 -9.70
CA TRP A 17 5.30 -16.79 -8.51
C TRP A 17 4.39 -17.98 -8.81
N THR A 18 4.41 -18.95 -7.91
CA THR A 18 3.46 -20.08 -7.87
C THR A 18 2.79 -20.12 -6.50
N VAL A 19 1.73 -20.90 -6.37
CA VAL A 19 1.08 -21.15 -5.07
C VAL A 19 1.23 -22.63 -4.74
N GLN A 20 1.80 -22.93 -3.58
CA GLN A 20 1.97 -24.29 -3.07
C GLN A 20 1.59 -24.33 -1.59
N ASN A 21 0.82 -25.32 -1.19
CA ASN A 21 0.35 -25.48 0.20
C ASN A 21 -0.32 -24.22 0.80
N GLY A 22 -0.90 -23.39 -0.05
CA GLY A 22 -1.49 -22.11 0.37
C GLY A 22 -0.49 -20.94 0.52
N ASN A 23 0.77 -21.13 0.22
CA ASN A 23 1.80 -20.09 0.28
C ASN A 23 2.21 -19.65 -1.12
N LEU A 24 2.63 -18.40 -1.25
CA LEU A 24 3.35 -17.95 -2.43
C LEU A 24 4.73 -18.61 -2.45
N CYS A 25 5.15 -19.08 -3.63
CA CYS A 25 6.44 -19.74 -3.81
C CYS A 25 7.19 -19.11 -4.98
N LYS A 26 8.46 -18.83 -4.78
CA LYS A 26 9.38 -18.34 -5.81
C LYS A 26 10.78 -18.90 -5.58
N ASP A 27 11.44 -19.34 -6.65
CA ASP A 27 12.81 -19.89 -6.59
C ASP A 27 12.95 -21.03 -5.56
N GLY A 28 11.92 -21.87 -5.44
CA GLY A 28 11.89 -23.01 -4.52
C GLY A 28 11.69 -22.65 -3.05
N LYS A 29 11.41 -21.39 -2.72
CA LYS A 29 11.17 -20.91 -1.38
C LYS A 29 9.71 -20.54 -1.19
N GLU A 30 9.12 -20.96 -0.07
CA GLU A 30 7.78 -20.56 0.36
C GLU A 30 7.81 -19.24 1.13
N TYR A 31 6.79 -18.43 0.90
CA TYR A 31 6.57 -17.13 1.54
C TYR A 31 5.16 -17.10 2.15
N PRO A 32 5.02 -17.54 3.42
CA PRO A 32 3.78 -17.38 4.14
C PRO A 32 3.48 -15.89 4.32
N LEU A 33 2.24 -15.48 4.08
CA LEU A 33 1.84 -14.07 4.16
C LEU A 33 1.06 -13.78 5.43
N GLN A 34 1.33 -12.61 6.01
CA GLN A 34 0.59 -12.07 7.14
C GLN A 34 0.05 -10.69 6.82
N LEU A 35 -1.26 -10.50 7.06
CA LEU A 35 -1.91 -9.20 7.03
C LEU A 35 -2.09 -8.69 8.46
N THR A 36 -1.44 -7.59 8.78
CA THR A 36 -1.51 -6.95 10.08
C THR A 36 -2.35 -5.69 10.00
N ILE A 37 -3.31 -5.55 10.91
CA ILE A 37 -4.19 -4.39 11.00
C ILE A 37 -4.36 -3.93 12.45
N ARG A 38 -4.90 -2.74 12.65
CA ARG A 38 -5.36 -2.30 13.99
C ARG A 38 -6.70 -2.93 14.33
N ASN A 39 -6.87 -3.35 15.59
CA ASN A 39 -8.11 -3.97 16.05
C ASN A 39 -9.16 -2.96 16.55
N ASP A 40 -8.84 -1.69 16.58
CA ASP A 40 -9.73 -0.61 17.04
C ASP A 40 -10.57 0.03 15.92
N ASN A 41 -10.38 -0.40 14.68
CA ASN A 41 -11.20 0.04 13.55
C ASN A 41 -12.26 -1.03 13.19
N PRO A 42 -13.54 -0.85 13.54
CA PRO A 42 -14.56 -1.86 13.30
C PRO A 42 -14.82 -2.14 11.82
N VAL A 43 -14.62 -1.15 10.95
CA VAL A 43 -14.80 -1.32 9.50
C VAL A 43 -13.71 -2.21 8.92
N GLU A 44 -12.45 -1.99 9.30
CA GLU A 44 -11.32 -2.81 8.87
C GLU A 44 -11.46 -4.24 9.41
N MET A 45 -11.84 -4.38 10.69
CA MET A 45 -12.09 -5.67 11.33
C MET A 45 -13.21 -6.49 10.65
N ALA A 46 -14.23 -5.83 10.13
CA ALA A 46 -15.31 -6.49 9.38
C ALA A 46 -14.93 -6.81 7.93
N THR A 47 -14.16 -5.96 7.27
CA THR A 47 -13.89 -6.05 5.83
C THR A 47 -12.71 -6.97 5.51
N MET A 48 -11.63 -6.92 6.29
CA MET A 48 -10.40 -7.63 5.94
C MET A 48 -10.50 -9.16 5.98
N PRO A 49 -11.26 -9.79 6.86
CA PRO A 49 -11.49 -11.24 6.78
C PRO A 49 -12.13 -11.67 5.45
N ILE A 50 -13.01 -10.82 4.87
CA ILE A 50 -13.63 -11.08 3.57
C ILE A 50 -12.58 -11.04 2.46
N VAL A 51 -11.68 -10.05 2.47
CA VAL A 51 -10.59 -9.94 1.50
C VAL A 51 -9.64 -11.15 1.59
N VAL A 52 -9.27 -11.55 2.80
CA VAL A 52 -8.42 -12.72 3.04
C VAL A 52 -9.10 -14.01 2.54
N SER A 53 -10.42 -14.17 2.79
CA SER A 53 -11.18 -15.31 2.25
C SER A 53 -11.18 -15.31 0.71
N GLN A 54 -11.38 -14.16 0.08
CA GLN A 54 -11.34 -14.05 -1.39
C GLN A 54 -9.98 -14.44 -1.97
N TRP A 55 -8.87 -14.09 -1.35
CA TRP A 55 -7.54 -14.54 -1.80
C TRP A 55 -7.39 -16.05 -1.69
N LYS A 56 -7.88 -16.65 -0.61
CA LYS A 56 -7.90 -18.11 -0.46
C LYS A 56 -8.75 -18.78 -1.52
N ASP A 57 -9.98 -18.32 -1.71
CA ASP A 57 -10.96 -18.95 -2.58
C ASP A 57 -10.61 -18.79 -4.07
N ASN A 58 -10.07 -17.65 -4.46
CA ASN A 58 -9.78 -17.31 -5.85
C ASN A 58 -8.34 -17.65 -6.29
N LEU A 59 -7.37 -17.51 -5.38
CA LEU A 59 -5.94 -17.65 -5.70
C LEU A 59 -5.28 -18.83 -4.98
N GLY A 60 -5.97 -19.44 -4.02
CA GLY A 60 -5.42 -20.51 -3.18
C GLY A 60 -4.39 -20.02 -2.15
N ILE A 61 -4.31 -18.70 -1.90
CA ILE A 61 -3.32 -18.10 -1.00
C ILE A 61 -3.92 -17.96 0.40
N ASN A 62 -3.31 -18.61 1.37
CA ASN A 62 -3.64 -18.44 2.78
C ASN A 62 -2.89 -17.25 3.34
N VAL A 63 -3.62 -16.28 3.89
CA VAL A 63 -3.05 -15.12 4.56
C VAL A 63 -3.40 -15.18 6.04
N LYS A 64 -2.41 -15.12 6.90
CA LYS A 64 -2.61 -15.03 8.34
C LYS A 64 -3.14 -13.64 8.67
N PHE A 65 -4.39 -13.56 9.11
CA PHE A 65 -4.99 -12.32 9.58
C PHE A 65 -4.60 -12.05 11.03
N THR A 66 -3.96 -10.90 11.30
CA THR A 66 -3.37 -10.57 12.60
C THR A 66 -3.79 -9.17 13.04
N PRO A 67 -4.95 -9.02 13.69
CA PRO A 67 -5.34 -7.76 14.29
C PRO A 67 -4.55 -7.51 15.58
N LEU A 68 -4.02 -6.30 15.74
CA LEU A 68 -3.20 -5.88 16.86
C LEU A 68 -3.76 -4.64 17.54
N PRO A 69 -3.59 -4.47 18.86
CA PRO A 69 -3.82 -3.20 19.54
C PRO A 69 -2.93 -2.11 18.94
N LYS A 70 -3.42 -0.86 18.97
CA LYS A 70 -2.73 0.29 18.39
C LYS A 70 -1.28 0.43 18.88
N GLU A 71 -1.05 0.26 20.16
CA GLU A 71 0.24 0.39 20.84
C GLU A 71 1.26 -0.69 20.39
N VAL A 72 0.79 -1.81 19.85
CA VAL A 72 1.62 -2.86 19.27
C VAL A 72 1.77 -2.67 17.77
N PHE A 73 0.67 -2.31 17.08
CA PHE A 73 0.64 -2.14 15.64
C PHE A 73 1.53 -0.98 15.16
N ASP A 74 1.42 0.21 15.77
CA ASP A 74 2.13 1.40 15.30
C ASP A 74 3.67 1.22 15.34
N PRO A 75 4.28 0.68 16.42
CA PRO A 75 5.71 0.36 16.41
C PRO A 75 6.09 -0.71 15.39
N ALA A 76 5.32 -1.80 15.29
CA ALA A 76 5.58 -2.87 14.34
C ALA A 76 5.52 -2.36 12.88
N GLN A 77 4.54 -1.53 12.57
CA GLN A 77 4.43 -0.89 11.26
C GLN A 77 5.64 0.01 10.97
N ALA A 78 6.04 0.85 11.91
CA ALA A 78 7.20 1.71 11.76
C ALA A 78 8.51 0.92 11.57
N MET A 79 8.64 -0.24 12.23
CA MET A 79 9.79 -1.14 12.09
C MET A 79 9.71 -2.05 10.86
N GLY A 80 8.54 -2.16 10.19
CA GLY A 80 8.33 -3.04 9.04
C GLY A 80 8.18 -4.52 9.40
N GLU A 81 7.65 -4.79 10.56
CA GLU A 81 7.42 -6.13 11.07
C GLU A 81 6.08 -6.69 10.55
N TYR A 82 5.91 -6.70 9.25
CA TYR A 82 4.72 -7.20 8.55
C TYR A 82 5.04 -7.54 7.09
N ASP A 83 4.26 -8.41 6.49
CA ASP A 83 4.28 -8.62 5.03
C ASP A 83 3.32 -7.65 4.34
N MET A 84 2.11 -7.56 4.89
CA MET A 84 1.08 -6.62 4.47
C MET A 84 0.51 -5.91 5.69
N SER A 85 0.26 -4.62 5.56
CA SER A 85 -0.30 -3.79 6.61
C SER A 85 -1.43 -2.92 6.04
N LEU A 86 -2.56 -2.86 6.76
CA LEU A 86 -3.64 -1.96 6.42
C LEU A 86 -3.76 -0.89 7.51
N TRP A 87 -3.91 0.34 7.07
CA TRP A 87 -4.28 1.45 7.98
C TRP A 87 -5.11 2.49 7.24
N THR A 88 -5.91 3.19 7.99
CA THR A 88 -6.65 4.34 7.47
C THR A 88 -5.75 5.57 7.48
N THR A 89 -5.60 6.22 6.34
CA THR A 89 -4.93 7.51 6.24
C THR A 89 -5.95 8.64 6.15
N ASN A 90 -5.65 9.75 6.80
CA ASN A 90 -6.48 10.94 6.74
C ASN A 90 -5.99 11.84 5.59
N ALA A 91 -6.88 12.13 4.64
CA ALA A 91 -6.60 13.05 3.54
C ALA A 91 -6.71 14.54 3.93
N ALA A 92 -6.67 14.86 5.23
CA ALA A 92 -6.66 16.25 5.69
C ALA A 92 -5.47 17.00 5.08
N GLY A 93 -5.74 17.96 4.24
CA GLY A 93 -4.72 18.69 3.47
C GLY A 93 -4.62 18.26 1.99
N GLY A 94 -5.54 17.42 1.53
CA GLY A 94 -5.65 16.96 0.15
C GLY A 94 -4.79 15.73 -0.16
N ALA A 95 -5.12 15.08 -1.26
CA ALA A 95 -4.46 13.86 -1.74
C ALA A 95 -2.93 14.02 -1.84
N PHE A 96 -2.45 15.22 -2.12
CA PHE A 96 -1.03 15.53 -2.21
C PHE A 96 -0.29 15.33 -0.87
N ASN A 97 -0.84 15.80 0.26
CA ASN A 97 -0.17 15.64 1.55
C ASN A 97 -0.07 14.16 1.99
N ALA A 98 -1.08 13.36 1.70
CA ALA A 98 -1.01 11.93 1.95
C ALA A 98 0.10 11.28 1.12
N TYR A 99 0.22 11.62 -0.15
CA TYR A 99 1.29 11.11 -1.00
C TYR A 99 2.67 11.56 -0.54
N THR A 100 2.86 12.85 -0.24
CA THR A 100 4.17 13.34 0.21
C THR A 100 4.58 12.75 1.56
N MET A 101 3.64 12.56 2.47
CA MET A 101 3.93 12.04 3.80
C MET A 101 4.25 10.54 3.79
N TYR A 102 3.56 9.75 2.97
CA TYR A 102 3.65 8.29 3.03
C TYR A 102 4.49 7.66 1.92
N MET A 103 4.69 8.36 0.80
CA MET A 103 5.31 7.77 -0.38
C MET A 103 6.69 8.36 -0.75
N GLN A 104 7.05 9.53 -0.23
CA GLN A 104 8.36 10.11 -0.53
C GLN A 104 9.51 9.28 0.03
N THR A 105 10.48 9.02 -0.81
CA THR A 105 11.68 8.27 -0.43
C THR A 105 12.53 8.96 0.64
N LYS A 106 12.40 10.28 0.78
CA LYS A 106 13.08 11.03 1.87
C LYS A 106 12.61 10.65 3.27
N ASN A 107 11.39 10.09 3.40
CA ASN A 107 10.85 9.63 4.67
C ASN A 107 11.32 8.21 5.04
N TYR A 108 12.11 7.59 4.18
CA TYR A 108 12.75 6.32 4.44
C TYR A 108 14.02 6.20 3.59
N LYS A 109 15.15 5.94 4.23
CA LYS A 109 16.37 5.56 3.55
C LYS A 109 16.52 4.06 3.55
N LEU A 110 16.95 3.49 2.44
CA LEU A 110 17.18 2.06 2.36
C LEU A 110 18.14 1.60 3.48
N GLY A 111 17.67 0.66 4.30
CA GLY A 111 18.42 0.19 5.48
C GLY A 111 18.03 0.85 6.80
N ASP A 112 17.17 1.88 6.80
CA ASP A 112 16.62 2.43 8.03
C ASP A 112 15.77 1.36 8.74
N LYS A 113 16.01 1.21 10.04
CA LYS A 113 15.22 0.28 10.85
C LYS A 113 13.80 0.79 11.07
N LYS A 114 13.63 2.10 11.21
CA LYS A 114 12.33 2.74 11.47
C LYS A 114 11.94 3.65 10.31
N ALA A 115 10.76 3.45 9.76
CA ALA A 115 10.15 4.36 8.78
C ALA A 115 9.33 5.43 9.50
N ASP A 116 9.41 6.68 9.00
CA ASP A 116 8.59 7.79 9.43
C ASP A 116 7.75 8.25 8.23
N GLY A 117 6.55 7.69 8.12
CA GLY A 117 5.57 8.01 7.07
C GLY A 117 5.59 7.07 5.87
N ASN A 118 6.71 6.81 5.23
CA ASN A 118 6.79 5.85 4.11
C ASN A 118 6.78 4.40 4.63
N TYR A 119 5.67 3.97 5.21
CA TYR A 119 5.56 2.64 5.81
C TYR A 119 5.68 1.51 4.78
N GLY A 120 5.26 1.72 3.54
CA GLY A 120 5.48 0.75 2.46
C GLY A 120 6.94 0.60 2.04
N ARG A 121 7.84 1.41 2.59
CA ARG A 121 9.28 1.43 2.25
C ARG A 121 9.55 1.51 0.75
N TRP A 122 8.61 2.13 0.06
CA TRP A 122 8.68 2.29 -1.37
C TRP A 122 9.72 3.33 -1.76
N LYS A 123 10.58 2.95 -2.68
CA LYS A 123 11.52 3.85 -3.32
C LYS A 123 11.03 4.13 -4.73
N CYS A 124 10.33 5.25 -4.90
CA CYS A 124 9.86 5.67 -6.23
C CYS A 124 11.02 6.04 -7.16
N SER A 125 10.70 6.21 -8.44
CA SER A 125 11.66 6.73 -9.42
C SER A 125 12.15 8.12 -9.02
N LYS A 126 13.37 8.47 -9.45
CA LYS A 126 13.93 9.81 -9.22
C LYS A 126 13.02 10.90 -9.79
N GLU A 127 12.41 10.65 -10.96
CA GLU A 127 11.49 11.58 -11.59
C GLU A 127 10.24 11.84 -10.73
N ALA A 128 9.63 10.79 -10.17
CA ALA A 128 8.47 10.93 -9.30
C ALA A 128 8.81 11.65 -7.99
N ASP A 129 9.95 11.32 -7.39
CA ASP A 129 10.42 11.96 -6.16
C ASP A 129 10.69 13.46 -6.37
N GLU A 130 11.35 13.84 -7.47
CA GLU A 130 11.60 15.23 -7.84
C GLU A 130 10.30 15.98 -8.19
N ALA A 131 9.38 15.33 -8.89
CA ALA A 131 8.09 15.93 -9.23
C ALA A 131 7.32 16.34 -7.99
N ILE A 132 7.30 15.46 -6.96
CA ILE A 132 6.62 15.70 -5.68
C ILE A 132 7.37 16.72 -4.84
N ALA A 133 8.67 16.55 -4.68
CA ALA A 133 9.50 17.44 -3.85
C ALA A 133 9.45 18.91 -4.30
N ASN A 134 9.26 19.14 -5.60
CA ASN A 134 9.17 20.47 -6.16
C ASN A 134 7.73 20.98 -6.37
N LEU A 135 6.71 20.17 -6.12
CA LEU A 135 5.31 20.60 -6.28
C LEU A 135 4.94 21.81 -5.41
N PRO A 136 5.40 21.96 -4.15
CA PRO A 136 5.11 23.15 -3.34
C PRO A 136 5.69 24.46 -3.90
N LYS A 137 6.62 24.37 -4.86
CA LYS A 137 7.24 25.53 -5.51
C LYS A 137 6.48 25.99 -6.76
N VAL A 138 5.51 25.18 -7.22
CA VAL A 138 4.70 25.50 -8.39
C VAL A 138 3.61 26.51 -7.97
N PRO A 139 3.41 27.60 -8.71
CA PRO A 139 2.31 28.53 -8.46
C PRO A 139 0.96 27.81 -8.41
N GLN A 140 0.09 28.22 -7.49
CA GLN A 140 -1.20 27.53 -7.29
C GLN A 140 -2.17 27.65 -8.47
N ASP A 141 -1.98 28.67 -9.30
CA ASP A 141 -2.73 28.93 -10.53
C ASP A 141 -2.15 28.19 -11.76
N ASP A 142 -0.94 27.63 -11.67
CA ASP A 142 -0.39 26.77 -12.71
C ASP A 142 -0.95 25.33 -12.61
N ILE A 143 -2.25 25.24 -12.89
CA ILE A 143 -2.98 23.97 -12.85
C ILE A 143 -2.37 22.92 -13.79
N LYS A 144 -1.83 23.35 -14.94
CA LYS A 144 -1.23 22.44 -15.93
C LYS A 144 0.01 21.74 -15.36
N GLU A 145 0.92 22.49 -14.76
CA GLU A 145 2.15 21.93 -14.19
C GLU A 145 1.86 21.11 -12.92
N ILE A 146 0.92 21.56 -12.08
CA ILE A 146 0.44 20.79 -10.92
C ILE A 146 -0.11 19.43 -11.36
N THR A 147 -0.95 19.42 -12.40
CA THR A 147 -1.56 18.20 -12.94
C THR A 147 -0.50 17.27 -13.50
N ARG A 148 0.44 17.79 -14.29
CA ARG A 148 1.54 17.00 -14.86
C ARG A 148 2.36 16.29 -13.78
N ARG A 149 2.75 16.99 -12.72
CA ARG A 149 3.52 16.41 -11.61
C ARG A 149 2.76 15.34 -10.86
N ARG A 150 1.46 15.57 -10.63
CA ARG A 150 0.59 14.56 -10.01
C ARG A 150 0.44 13.31 -10.86
N GLN A 151 0.36 13.45 -12.18
CA GLN A 151 0.29 12.34 -13.11
C GLN A 151 1.56 11.48 -13.09
N ILE A 152 2.75 12.09 -13.00
CA ILE A 152 4.02 11.36 -12.86
C ILE A 152 4.00 10.48 -11.61
N LEU A 153 3.56 11.04 -10.46
CA LEU A 153 3.44 10.25 -9.24
C LEU A 153 2.40 9.14 -9.35
N GLN A 154 1.23 9.45 -9.90
CA GLN A 154 0.16 8.46 -10.07
C GLN A 154 0.62 7.29 -10.95
N GLN A 155 1.36 7.57 -12.02
CA GLN A 155 1.91 6.55 -12.89
C GLN A 155 2.91 5.66 -12.13
N ALA A 156 3.84 6.26 -11.38
CA ALA A 156 4.81 5.51 -10.60
C ALA A 156 4.13 4.63 -9.52
N VAL A 157 3.08 5.13 -8.87
CA VAL A 157 2.29 4.34 -7.90
C VAL A 157 1.54 3.20 -8.59
N TYR A 158 1.02 3.44 -9.80
CA TYR A 158 0.33 2.41 -10.57
C TYR A 158 1.29 1.30 -11.02
N ASP A 159 2.47 1.66 -11.50
CA ASP A 159 3.46 0.73 -12.03
C ASP A 159 4.08 -0.15 -10.92
N ASP A 160 4.39 0.44 -9.77
CA ASP A 160 5.05 -0.26 -8.66
C ASP A 160 4.06 -0.85 -7.65
N ALA A 161 2.79 -0.40 -7.64
CA ALA A 161 1.72 -0.80 -6.73
C ALA A 161 2.13 -0.90 -5.23
N PRO A 162 2.88 0.08 -4.67
CA PRO A 162 3.34 0.02 -3.27
C PRO A 162 2.19 0.13 -2.27
N TYR A 163 1.07 0.68 -2.71
CA TYR A 163 -0.15 0.87 -1.93
C TYR A 163 -1.37 0.46 -2.74
N ILE A 164 -2.23 -0.32 -2.13
CA ILE A 164 -3.48 -0.80 -2.74
C ILE A 164 -4.65 -0.15 -2.00
N PRO A 165 -5.41 0.76 -2.63
CA PRO A 165 -6.60 1.31 -2.02
C PRO A 165 -7.67 0.22 -1.91
N VAL A 166 -8.09 -0.09 -0.68
CA VAL A 166 -9.10 -1.12 -0.41
C VAL A 166 -10.48 -0.50 -0.26
N GLN A 167 -10.56 0.64 0.41
CA GLN A 167 -11.84 1.30 0.70
C GLN A 167 -11.64 2.81 0.82
N ASN A 168 -12.57 3.57 0.26
CA ASN A 168 -12.72 4.99 0.56
C ASN A 168 -13.89 5.14 1.53
N SER A 169 -13.60 5.39 2.80
CA SER A 169 -14.62 5.86 3.73
C SER A 169 -14.90 7.32 3.41
N GLY A 170 -15.73 7.56 2.38
CA GLY A 170 -16.20 8.89 2.09
C GLY A 170 -16.90 9.42 3.34
N THR A 171 -16.29 10.38 4.03
CA THR A 171 -17.04 11.28 4.86
C THR A 171 -17.89 12.07 3.90
N GLY A 172 -19.11 11.58 3.65
CA GLY A 172 -20.15 12.38 3.04
C GLY A 172 -20.27 13.62 3.91
N GLY A 173 -19.73 14.74 3.43
CA GLY A 173 -20.06 16.03 4.00
C GLY A 173 -21.57 16.18 3.85
N MET A 174 -22.26 16.24 4.98
CA MET A 174 -23.59 16.82 5.04
C MET A 174 -23.48 18.33 4.85
#